data_076755ec6b5cd810a64d7fc8d6a65122
#
_entry.id   076755ec6b5cd810a64d7fc8d6a65122
#
_cell.length_a   1.000
_cell.length_b   1.000
_cell.length_c   1.000
_cell.angle_alpha   90.00
_cell.angle_beta   90.00
_cell.angle_gamma   90.00
#
_symmetry.space_group_name_H-M   'P 1'
#
loop_
_entity.id
_entity.type
_entity.pdbx_description
1 polymer ?
#
loop_
_entity_poly.entity_id
_entity_poly.type
_entity_poly.pdbx_seq_one_letter_code
_entity_poly.pdbx_strand_id
1 'polypeptide(L)'
;MDFKRESKYVRNIERAIFQATRPKPEQKSRFWTSVVYHDLVLDLLASRRHRPKPEQFNDGWREVFDLWGILGIEQCLVYGVQSADELKVACEARGLPCTVKKLKTKVGQCAPRYGTVTVNGREVRLLFVRHPSRCFSWRKWGPIIRGQLSVDFLATGPALAVSASSA
;
A
#
# COMPACT_ATOMS: atom_id res chain seq x y z
N MET A 1 -15.98 -6.14 17.02
CA MET A 1 -14.56 -6.20 17.38
C MET A 1 -14.17 -4.90 18.06
N ASP A 2 -13.91 -4.95 19.35
CA ASP A 2 -13.47 -3.77 20.11
C ASP A 2 -11.98 -3.54 19.85
N PHE A 3 -11.65 -2.63 18.96
CA PHE A 3 -10.28 -2.20 18.71
C PHE A 3 -9.78 -1.29 19.85
N LYS A 4 -9.62 -1.85 21.04
CA LYS A 4 -9.20 -1.09 22.23
C LYS A 4 -7.78 -0.50 22.15
N ARG A 5 -6.95 -0.83 21.15
CA ARG A 5 -5.68 -0.16 20.86
C ARG A 5 -5.39 -0.23 19.34
N GLU A 6 -5.80 0.77 18.62
CA GLU A 6 -5.32 0.95 17.25
C GLU A 6 -3.78 0.97 17.23
N SER A 7 -3.18 0.14 16.40
CA SER A 7 -1.73 0.13 16.27
C SER A 7 -1.22 1.48 15.77
N LYS A 8 -0.01 1.85 16.16
CA LYS A 8 0.60 3.13 15.76
C LYS A 8 0.70 3.26 14.23
N TYR A 9 0.93 2.17 13.51
CA TYR A 9 1.04 2.19 12.07
C TYR A 9 -0.31 2.47 11.40
N VAL A 10 -1.39 1.85 11.86
CA VAL A 10 -2.75 2.08 11.38
C VAL A 10 -3.10 3.56 11.48
N ARG A 11 -2.96 4.14 12.68
CA ARG A 11 -3.22 5.57 12.90
C ARG A 11 -2.39 6.49 12.02
N ASN A 12 -1.13 6.14 11.76
CA ASN A 12 -0.26 6.96 10.92
C ASN A 12 -0.68 6.91 9.46
N ILE A 13 -1.14 5.77 8.95
CA ILE A 13 -1.67 5.66 7.59
C ILE A 13 -2.98 6.42 7.44
N GLU A 14 -3.93 6.23 8.33
CA GLU A 14 -5.18 6.98 8.32
C GLU A 14 -4.93 8.50 8.30
N ARG A 15 -4.04 8.98 9.17
CA ARG A 15 -3.66 10.39 9.21
C ARG A 15 -3.01 10.87 7.91
N ALA A 16 -2.18 10.04 7.30
CA ALA A 16 -1.53 10.37 6.03
C ALA A 16 -2.55 10.44 4.88
N ILE A 17 -3.45 9.47 4.79
CA ILE A 17 -4.50 9.43 3.76
C ILE A 17 -5.46 10.60 3.88
N PHE A 18 -5.98 10.86 5.10
CA PHE A 18 -6.99 11.89 5.32
C PHE A 18 -6.41 13.27 5.64
N GLN A 19 -5.10 13.41 5.81
CA GLN A 19 -4.41 14.64 6.21
C GLN A 19 -5.02 15.27 7.47
N ALA A 20 -5.48 14.43 8.38
CA ALA A 20 -6.15 14.83 9.61
C ALA A 20 -5.50 14.18 10.84
N THR A 21 -5.37 14.93 11.93
CA THR A 21 -4.86 14.40 13.21
C THR A 21 -5.77 13.32 13.78
N ARG A 22 -7.09 13.48 13.56
CA ARG A 22 -8.13 12.54 13.99
C ARG A 22 -9.15 12.39 12.86
N PRO A 23 -8.93 11.46 11.91
CA PRO A 23 -9.93 11.17 10.89
C PRO A 23 -11.25 10.71 11.52
N LYS A 24 -12.36 11.07 10.90
CA LYS A 24 -13.69 10.69 11.39
C LYS A 24 -13.89 9.16 11.31
N PRO A 25 -14.68 8.55 12.20
CA PRO A 25 -14.95 7.09 12.19
C PRO A 25 -15.45 6.60 10.82
N GLU A 26 -16.31 7.36 10.16
CA GLU A 26 -16.87 7.03 8.84
C GLU A 26 -15.78 7.02 7.74
N GLN A 27 -14.82 7.95 7.82
CA GLN A 27 -13.67 8.00 6.91
C GLN A 27 -12.79 6.75 7.09
N LYS A 28 -12.50 6.39 8.34
CA LYS A 28 -11.71 5.20 8.65
C LYS A 28 -12.41 3.93 8.18
N SER A 29 -13.69 3.77 8.50
CA SER A 29 -14.49 2.63 8.06
C SER A 29 -14.46 2.50 6.53
N ARG A 30 -14.73 3.59 5.80
CA ARG A 30 -14.68 3.60 4.34
C ARG A 30 -13.32 3.20 3.80
N PHE A 31 -12.25 3.72 4.36
CA PHE A 31 -10.89 3.36 3.95
C PHE A 31 -10.66 1.85 4.10
N TRP A 32 -10.87 1.30 5.29
CA TRP A 32 -10.57 -0.09 5.57
C TRP A 32 -11.49 -1.10 4.85
N THR A 33 -12.68 -0.68 4.45
CA THR A 33 -13.58 -1.50 3.61
C THR A 33 -13.26 -1.42 2.11
N SER A 34 -12.44 -0.45 1.70
CA SER A 34 -12.08 -0.21 0.29
C SER A 34 -10.67 -0.66 -0.06
N VAL A 35 -9.94 -1.24 0.86
CA VAL A 35 -8.55 -1.68 0.64
C VAL A 35 -8.36 -3.14 1.01
N VAL A 36 -7.45 -3.79 0.31
CA VAL A 36 -6.92 -5.10 0.69
C VAL A 36 -5.60 -4.87 1.41
N TYR A 37 -5.46 -5.43 2.60
CA TYR A 37 -4.21 -5.42 3.35
C TYR A 37 -3.56 -6.80 3.26
N HIS A 38 -2.27 -6.83 2.94
CA HIS A 38 -1.48 -8.04 2.84
C HIS A 38 -0.08 -7.81 3.39
N ASP A 39 0.43 -8.76 4.15
CA ASP A 39 1.82 -8.75 4.60
C ASP A 39 2.73 -9.30 3.50
N LEU A 40 3.71 -8.51 3.08
CA LEU A 40 4.64 -8.93 2.02
C LEU A 40 5.59 -10.05 2.48
N VAL A 41 5.91 -10.11 3.78
CA VAL A 41 6.71 -11.19 4.36
C VAL A 41 5.80 -12.08 5.17
N LEU A 42 5.58 -13.29 4.70
CA LEU A 42 4.60 -14.23 5.25
C LEU A 42 5.18 -15.09 6.38
N ASP A 43 6.49 -15.20 6.43
CA ASP A 43 7.17 -15.98 7.46
C ASP A 43 7.14 -15.30 8.83
N LEU A 44 6.98 -16.12 9.86
CA LEU A 44 7.16 -15.67 11.23
C LEU A 44 8.65 -15.41 11.49
N LEU A 45 9.00 -14.16 11.71
CA LEU A 45 10.34 -13.79 12.11
C LEU A 45 10.56 -14.13 13.60
N ALA A 46 11.70 -14.73 13.91
CA ALA A 46 12.04 -15.16 15.27
C ALA A 46 12.01 -14.02 16.31
N SER A 47 12.19 -12.79 15.89
CA SER A 47 12.01 -11.60 16.73
C SER A 47 11.85 -10.33 15.89
N ARG A 48 11.38 -9.23 16.53
CA ARG A 48 11.30 -7.89 15.90
C ARG A 48 12.66 -7.30 15.48
N ARG A 49 13.77 -7.89 15.89
CA ARG A 49 15.13 -7.48 15.52
C ARG A 49 15.60 -8.16 14.24
N HIS A 50 15.03 -9.32 13.89
CA HIS A 50 15.34 -9.99 12.64
C HIS A 50 14.81 -9.17 11.46
N ARG A 51 15.64 -9.09 10.43
CA ARG A 51 15.24 -8.48 9.16
C ARG A 51 14.88 -9.59 8.19
N PRO A 52 13.82 -9.41 7.41
CA PRO A 52 13.50 -10.33 6.33
C PRO A 52 14.69 -10.45 5.38
N LYS A 53 14.90 -11.64 4.86
CA LYS A 53 15.87 -11.91 3.80
C LYS A 53 15.28 -11.53 2.44
N PRO A 54 16.12 -11.26 1.41
CA PRO A 54 15.63 -10.98 0.04
C PRO A 54 14.66 -12.03 -0.50
N GLU A 55 14.94 -13.31 -0.24
CA GLU A 55 14.12 -14.45 -0.70
C GLU A 55 12.67 -14.35 -0.17
N GLN A 56 12.50 -13.97 1.10
CA GLN A 56 11.18 -13.82 1.73
C GLN A 56 10.36 -12.69 1.09
N PHE A 57 11.03 -11.61 0.66
CA PHE A 57 10.36 -10.57 -0.11
C PHE A 57 9.98 -11.06 -1.51
N ASN A 58 10.86 -11.81 -2.18
CA ASN A 58 10.59 -12.35 -3.50
C ASN A 58 9.38 -13.29 -3.49
N ASP A 59 9.30 -14.16 -2.49
CA ASP A 59 8.16 -15.08 -2.33
C ASP A 59 6.87 -14.30 -2.08
N GLY A 60 6.91 -13.30 -1.19
CA GLY A 60 5.76 -12.44 -0.95
C GLY A 60 5.32 -11.66 -2.20
N TRP A 61 6.24 -11.17 -3.02
CA TRP A 61 5.88 -10.50 -4.27
C TRP A 61 5.19 -11.44 -5.26
N ARG A 62 5.61 -12.70 -5.33
CA ARG A 62 4.96 -13.70 -6.20
C ARG A 62 3.50 -13.91 -5.83
N GLU A 63 3.20 -14.04 -4.54
CA GLU A 63 1.82 -14.16 -4.06
C GLU A 63 1.00 -12.90 -4.32
N VAL A 64 1.60 -11.73 -4.09
CA VAL A 64 0.95 -10.44 -4.35
C VAL A 64 0.58 -10.28 -5.82
N PHE A 65 1.41 -10.72 -6.76
CA PHE A 65 1.07 -10.67 -8.20
C PHE A 65 -0.15 -11.54 -8.52
N ASP A 66 -0.25 -12.72 -7.92
CA ASP A 66 -1.41 -13.59 -8.13
C ASP A 66 -2.69 -12.96 -7.54
N LEU A 67 -2.60 -12.37 -6.34
CA LEU A 67 -3.70 -11.61 -5.75
C LEU A 67 -4.13 -10.41 -6.62
N TRP A 68 -3.19 -9.66 -7.18
CA TRP A 68 -3.53 -8.53 -8.06
C TRP A 68 -4.25 -8.98 -9.31
N GLY A 69 -3.84 -10.12 -9.88
CA GLY A 69 -4.53 -10.72 -11.03
C GLY A 69 -5.98 -11.11 -10.75
N ILE A 70 -6.24 -11.65 -9.55
CA ILE A 70 -7.56 -12.08 -9.10
C ILE A 70 -8.45 -10.89 -8.72
N LEU A 71 -7.91 -9.96 -7.92
CA LEU A 71 -8.69 -8.89 -7.30
C LEU A 71 -8.79 -7.63 -8.17
N GLY A 72 -8.08 -7.57 -9.30
CA GLY A 72 -8.11 -6.41 -10.20
C GLY A 72 -7.55 -5.14 -9.54
N ILE A 73 -6.49 -5.26 -8.75
CA ILE A 73 -5.85 -4.14 -8.05
C ILE A 73 -5.22 -3.18 -9.08
N GLU A 74 -5.48 -1.89 -8.93
CA GLU A 74 -4.96 -0.84 -9.81
C GLU A 74 -3.83 -0.04 -9.16
N GLN A 75 -3.75 -0.03 -7.83
CA GLN A 75 -2.75 0.72 -7.10
C GLN A 75 -2.41 0.09 -5.76
N CYS A 76 -1.16 0.25 -5.32
CA CYS A 76 -0.65 -0.36 -4.11
C CYS A 76 0.25 0.61 -3.33
N LEU A 77 -0.02 0.76 -2.03
CA LEU A 77 0.85 1.46 -1.10
C LEU A 77 1.70 0.45 -0.35
N VAL A 78 3.01 0.48 -0.58
CA VAL A 78 3.95 -0.48 0.00
C VAL A 78 4.71 0.14 1.17
N TYR A 79 4.69 -0.51 2.32
CA TYR A 79 5.42 -0.09 3.51
C TYR A 79 6.82 -0.71 3.53
N GLY A 80 7.83 0.14 3.31
CA GLY A 80 9.22 -0.27 3.25
C GLY A 80 9.84 -0.04 1.87
N VAL A 81 10.59 1.06 1.72
CA VAL A 81 11.22 1.42 0.43
C VAL A 81 12.26 0.41 -0.06
N GLN A 82 12.75 -0.45 0.84
CA GLN A 82 13.76 -1.45 0.51
C GLN A 82 13.20 -2.58 -0.37
N SER A 83 11.92 -2.97 -0.16
CA SER A 83 11.27 -4.02 -0.93
C SER A 83 11.08 -3.70 -2.43
N ALA A 84 11.39 -2.46 -2.85
CA ALA A 84 11.31 -2.06 -4.24
C ALA A 84 12.41 -2.67 -5.12
N ASP A 85 13.57 -3.01 -4.56
CA ASP A 85 14.63 -3.68 -5.30
C ASP A 85 14.27 -5.16 -5.49
N GLU A 86 13.69 -5.79 -4.47
CA GLU A 86 13.19 -7.16 -4.53
C GLU A 86 11.98 -7.31 -5.47
N LEU A 87 11.15 -6.25 -5.59
CA LEU A 87 10.09 -6.23 -6.60
C LEU A 87 10.64 -6.44 -8.01
N LYS A 88 11.74 -5.76 -8.36
CA LYS A 88 12.34 -5.89 -9.70
C LYS A 88 12.79 -7.31 -9.97
N VAL A 89 13.45 -7.94 -8.99
CA VAL A 89 13.90 -9.35 -9.08
C VAL A 89 12.71 -10.28 -9.27
N ALA A 90 11.64 -10.09 -8.51
CA ALA A 90 10.44 -10.91 -8.60
C ALA A 90 9.71 -10.72 -9.95
N CYS A 91 9.65 -9.49 -10.47
CA CYS A 91 9.09 -9.20 -11.79
C CYS A 91 9.90 -9.86 -12.90
N GLU A 92 11.23 -9.73 -12.88
CA GLU A 92 12.13 -10.34 -13.84
C GLU A 92 11.96 -11.86 -13.87
N ALA A 93 11.92 -12.50 -12.70
CA ALA A 93 11.71 -13.94 -12.57
C ALA A 93 10.37 -14.43 -13.14
N ARG A 94 9.34 -13.56 -13.21
CA ARG A 94 8.02 -13.85 -13.82
C ARG A 94 7.82 -13.26 -15.21
N GLY A 95 8.80 -12.58 -15.77
CA GLY A 95 8.69 -11.91 -17.06
C GLY A 95 7.64 -10.78 -17.08
N LEU A 96 7.41 -10.13 -15.92
CA LEU A 96 6.44 -9.05 -15.80
C LEU A 96 7.10 -7.70 -16.11
N PRO A 97 6.53 -6.87 -16.99
CA PRO A 97 6.98 -5.50 -17.21
C PRO A 97 6.92 -4.71 -15.90
N CYS A 98 8.04 -4.11 -15.51
CA CYS A 98 8.17 -3.39 -14.24
C CYS A 98 9.03 -2.15 -14.41
N THR A 99 8.61 -1.06 -13.79
CA THR A 99 9.41 0.16 -13.63
C THR A 99 9.47 0.54 -12.16
N VAL A 100 10.62 1.00 -11.69
CA VAL A 100 10.75 1.58 -10.34
C VAL A 100 11.75 2.72 -10.39
N LYS A 101 11.36 3.88 -9.88
CA LYS A 101 12.21 5.07 -9.78
C LYS A 101 12.12 5.75 -8.42
N LYS A 102 13.20 6.38 -7.98
CA LYS A 102 13.19 7.24 -6.80
C LYS A 102 12.50 8.56 -7.13
N LEU A 103 11.65 9.04 -6.25
CA LEU A 103 11.10 10.39 -6.36
C LEU A 103 12.17 11.42 -5.91
N LYS A 104 12.13 12.60 -6.52
CA LYS A 104 13.04 13.71 -6.14
C LYS A 104 12.76 14.21 -4.72
N THR A 105 11.50 14.22 -4.31
CA THR A 105 11.07 14.62 -2.96
C THR A 105 11.54 13.62 -1.93
N LYS A 106 12.12 14.09 -0.82
CA LYS A 106 12.55 13.27 0.31
C LYS A 106 11.77 13.62 1.57
N VAL A 107 11.53 12.64 2.42
CA VAL A 107 11.02 12.83 3.78
C VAL A 107 12.12 12.43 4.76
N GLY A 108 12.83 13.41 5.30
CA GLY A 108 14.10 13.22 6.01
C GLY A 108 15.13 12.60 5.07
N GLN A 109 15.73 11.50 5.46
CA GLN A 109 16.70 10.77 4.62
C GLN A 109 16.06 9.72 3.71
N CYS A 110 14.74 9.55 3.77
CA CYS A 110 14.03 8.54 3.00
C CYS A 110 13.49 9.14 1.70
N ALA A 111 13.92 8.61 0.56
CA ALA A 111 13.35 8.92 -0.75
C ALA A 111 12.24 7.90 -1.05
N PRO A 112 10.99 8.33 -1.29
CA PRO A 112 9.94 7.47 -1.78
C PRO A 112 10.34 6.86 -3.13
N ARG A 113 9.81 5.69 -3.44
CA ARG A 113 9.95 5.10 -4.77
C ARG A 113 8.56 4.93 -5.38
N TYR A 114 8.46 5.20 -6.65
CA TYR A 114 7.25 4.99 -7.44
C TYR A 114 7.55 3.99 -8.54
N GLY A 115 6.61 3.13 -8.85
CA GLY A 115 6.76 2.14 -9.90
C GLY A 115 5.45 1.70 -10.49
N THR A 116 5.55 0.92 -11.55
CA THR A 116 4.44 0.22 -12.17
C THR A 116 4.82 -1.22 -12.44
N VAL A 117 3.84 -2.12 -12.36
CA VAL A 117 3.96 -3.51 -12.76
C VAL A 117 2.75 -3.86 -13.61
N THR A 118 2.96 -4.56 -14.73
CA THR A 118 1.84 -5.05 -15.53
C THR A 118 1.57 -6.50 -15.19
N VAL A 119 0.38 -6.79 -14.65
CA VAL A 119 -0.09 -8.15 -14.31
C VAL A 119 -1.34 -8.43 -15.11
N ASN A 120 -1.36 -9.52 -15.88
CA ASN A 120 -2.49 -9.92 -16.73
C ASN A 120 -2.97 -8.78 -17.65
N GLY A 121 -2.04 -8.01 -18.23
CA GLY A 121 -2.34 -6.88 -19.11
C GLY A 121 -2.85 -5.61 -18.41
N ARG A 122 -2.93 -5.59 -17.08
CA ARG A 122 -3.34 -4.41 -16.28
C ARG A 122 -2.15 -3.81 -15.58
N GLU A 123 -2.01 -2.49 -15.66
CA GLU A 123 -0.98 -1.76 -14.95
C GLU A 123 -1.41 -1.52 -13.50
N VAL A 124 -0.55 -1.93 -12.57
CA VAL A 124 -0.66 -1.63 -11.14
C VAL A 124 0.37 -0.58 -10.77
N ARG A 125 -0.07 0.54 -10.22
CA ARG A 125 0.78 1.64 -9.74
C ARG A 125 1.20 1.37 -8.29
N LEU A 126 2.50 1.54 -8.00
CA LEU A 126 3.04 1.31 -6.67
C LEU A 126 3.69 2.57 -6.10
N LEU A 127 3.46 2.81 -4.84
CA LEU A 127 4.20 3.81 -4.07
C LEU A 127 4.83 3.15 -2.85
N PHE A 128 6.15 3.20 -2.78
CA PHE A 128 6.92 2.72 -1.65
C PHE A 128 7.20 3.86 -0.69
N VAL A 129 6.74 3.71 0.53
CA VAL A 129 6.93 4.69 1.60
C VAL A 129 7.66 4.06 2.79
N ARG A 130 8.17 4.89 3.69
CA ARG A 130 8.73 4.41 4.95
C ARG A 130 7.65 3.67 5.76
N HIS A 131 8.04 2.60 6.44
CA HIS A 131 7.12 1.85 7.30
C HIS A 131 6.53 2.77 8.39
N PRO A 132 5.19 2.78 8.54
CA PRO A 132 4.52 3.79 9.36
C PRO A 132 4.65 3.59 10.87
N SER A 133 5.31 2.54 11.36
CA SER A 133 5.49 2.28 12.80
C SER A 133 6.48 3.21 13.51
N ARG A 134 7.56 3.61 12.82
CA ARG A 134 8.65 4.44 13.41
C ARG A 134 9.04 5.58 12.50
N CYS A 135 9.30 6.76 13.11
CA CYS A 135 9.81 7.95 12.39
C CYS A 135 9.00 8.28 11.13
N PHE A 136 7.70 8.04 11.15
CA PHE A 136 6.79 8.32 10.06
C PHE A 136 6.05 9.64 10.33
N SER A 137 6.41 10.68 9.59
CA SER A 137 5.69 11.94 9.63
C SER A 137 4.51 11.91 8.67
N TRP A 138 3.31 11.65 9.15
CA TRP A 138 2.10 11.59 8.33
C TRP A 138 1.83 12.90 7.57
N ARG A 139 2.19 14.06 8.16
CA ARG A 139 2.07 15.37 7.49
C ARG A 139 2.97 15.52 6.27
N LYS A 140 4.14 14.86 6.27
CA LYS A 140 5.09 14.89 5.14
C LYS A 140 4.82 13.78 4.13
N TRP A 141 4.43 12.59 4.60
CA TRP A 141 4.14 11.45 3.73
C TRP A 141 2.80 11.55 3.03
N GLY A 142 1.78 12.12 3.69
CA GLY A 142 0.43 12.19 3.14
C GLY A 142 0.32 12.95 1.81
N PRO A 143 0.89 14.15 1.64
CA PRO A 143 0.91 14.83 0.34
C PRO A 143 1.55 14.00 -0.77
N ILE A 144 2.61 13.24 -0.46
CA ILE A 144 3.27 12.34 -1.43
C ILE A 144 2.34 11.19 -1.80
N ILE A 145 1.69 10.55 -0.82
CA ILE A 145 0.75 9.45 -1.06
C ILE A 145 -0.39 9.95 -1.94
N ARG A 146 -1.04 11.05 -1.58
CA ARG A 146 -2.16 11.63 -2.32
C ARG A 146 -1.78 12.17 -3.70
N GLY A 147 -0.53 12.56 -3.90
CA GLY A 147 -0.03 13.03 -5.20
C GLY A 147 0.37 11.91 -6.15
N GLN A 148 0.57 10.69 -5.66
CA GLN A 148 1.01 9.54 -6.47
C GLN A 148 -0.08 8.47 -6.63
N LEU A 149 -0.96 8.34 -5.64
CA LEU A 149 -2.06 7.38 -5.65
C LEU A 149 -3.40 8.15 -5.58
N SER A 150 -4.39 7.67 -6.31
CA SER A 150 -5.74 8.20 -6.21
C SER A 150 -6.36 7.80 -4.88
N VAL A 151 -6.93 8.77 -4.17
CA VAL A 151 -7.69 8.55 -2.94
C VAL A 151 -9.09 9.14 -3.04
N ASP A 152 -9.51 9.54 -4.23
CA ASP A 152 -10.77 10.24 -4.47
C ASP A 152 -11.99 9.35 -4.19
N PHE A 153 -11.84 8.04 -4.38
CA PHE A 153 -12.85 7.05 -3.99
C PHE A 153 -13.22 7.11 -2.49
N LEU A 154 -12.37 7.72 -1.66
CA LEU A 154 -12.64 7.92 -0.23
C LEU A 154 -13.51 9.16 0.03
N ALA A 155 -13.54 10.10 -0.91
CA ALA A 155 -14.34 11.33 -0.82
C ALA A 155 -15.80 11.10 -1.25
N THR A 156 -16.00 10.33 -2.33
CA THR A 156 -17.31 9.94 -2.84
C THR A 156 -17.66 8.56 -2.26
N GLY A 157 -18.77 8.48 -1.51
CA GLY A 157 -19.31 7.16 -1.13
C GLY A 157 -19.56 6.34 -2.40
N PRO A 158 -19.51 4.99 -2.35
CA PRO A 158 -19.98 4.19 -3.45
C PRO A 158 -21.41 4.65 -3.73
N ALA A 159 -21.69 5.10 -4.96
CA ALA A 159 -23.05 5.18 -5.41
C ALA A 159 -23.59 3.75 -5.27
N LEU A 160 -24.42 3.53 -4.27
CA LEU A 160 -25.21 2.31 -4.19
C LEU A 160 -25.98 2.28 -5.51
N ALA A 161 -25.50 1.49 -6.45
CA ALA A 161 -26.28 1.09 -7.60
C ALA A 161 -27.46 0.28 -7.02
N VAL A 162 -28.51 0.99 -6.65
CA VAL A 162 -29.82 0.38 -6.43
C VAL A 162 -30.27 -0.06 -7.82
N SER A 163 -29.97 -1.30 -8.14
CA SER A 163 -30.63 -1.97 -9.25
C SER A 163 -32.11 -2.04 -8.85
N ALA A 164 -32.87 -1.07 -9.32
CA ALA A 164 -34.32 -1.17 -9.36
C ALA A 164 -34.63 -2.31 -10.36
N SER A 165 -34.76 -3.53 -9.84
CA SER A 165 -35.42 -4.63 -10.53
C SER A 165 -36.89 -4.27 -10.51
N SER A 166 -37.39 -3.64 -11.58
CA SER A 166 -38.82 -3.52 -11.84
C SER A 166 -39.28 -4.83 -12.47
N ALA A 167 -40.20 -5.47 -11.78
CA ALA A 167 -41.00 -6.58 -12.22
C ALA A 167 -41.81 -6.26 -13.49
#